data_8a6b34c4dcc6b4afdd832f5fd46026d7
#
_entry.id   8a6b34c4dcc6b4afdd832f5fd46026d7
#
_cell.length_a   1.000
_cell.length_b   1.000
_cell.length_c   1.000
_cell.angle_alpha   90.00
_cell.angle_beta   90.00
_cell.angle_gamma   90.00
#
_symmetry.space_group_name_H-M   'P 1'
#
loop_
_entity.id
_entity.type
_entity.pdbx_description
1 polymer ?
#
loop_
_entity_poly.entity_id
_entity_poly.type
_entity_poly.pdbx_seq_one_letter_code
_entity_poly.pdbx_strand_id
1 'polypeptide(L)'
;CSLEYENSEPYIFLPPEKRKRAAELKEKYGLSGYNNIILVNLGGGNRWQYKKWTREGYTALVDILSEKYPDTAVGIIAGDEDIDFYNGIATDLKKTERNNIIFFGTGNTMEDFICIVSLAQEVFTSDSLCFHIATALGKYTIVIVGPTSYTELDVFGNGKVIYSRRVDCLCCYLNRCDKSVTCMNTLEAADISELFGVVN
;
A
#
# COMPACT_ATOMS: atom_id res chain seq x y z
N CYS A 1 38.66 3.26 7.93
CA CYS A 1 37.91 3.26 6.66
C CYS A 1 36.78 4.22 6.79
N SER A 2 36.87 5.40 6.18
CA SER A 2 35.71 6.29 6.02
C SER A 2 34.95 5.81 4.79
N LEU A 3 33.83 5.14 4.98
CA LEU A 3 32.87 4.91 3.91
C LEU A 3 32.11 6.23 3.73
N GLU A 4 32.29 6.89 2.58
CA GLU A 4 31.39 7.94 2.16
C GLU A 4 30.06 7.28 1.79
N TYR A 5 29.00 7.60 2.51
CA TYR A 5 27.65 7.17 2.19
C TYR A 5 27.17 8.01 1.00
N GLU A 6 27.22 7.45 -0.17
CA GLU A 6 26.46 7.97 -1.29
C GLU A 6 24.99 7.64 -1.07
N ASN A 7 24.16 8.66 -0.96
CA ASN A 7 22.71 8.51 -0.75
C ASN A 7 22.06 7.97 -2.03
N SER A 8 22.27 6.67 -2.32
CA SER A 8 21.73 6.02 -3.50
C SER A 8 20.32 5.49 -3.19
N GLU A 9 19.34 6.00 -3.93
CA GLU A 9 17.97 5.51 -3.86
C GLU A 9 17.87 4.09 -4.46
N PRO A 10 17.03 3.20 -3.92
CA PRO A 10 16.77 1.91 -4.53
C PRO A 10 16.12 2.10 -5.90
N TYR A 11 16.44 1.22 -6.84
CA TYR A 11 15.97 1.34 -8.20
C TYR A 11 15.58 -0.02 -8.80
N ILE A 12 14.37 -0.08 -9.40
CA ILE A 12 13.92 -1.21 -10.22
C ILE A 12 13.76 -0.75 -11.66
N PHE A 13 14.57 -1.32 -12.54
CA PHE A 13 14.41 -1.13 -13.98
C PHE A 13 13.31 -2.05 -14.53
N LEU A 14 12.35 -1.48 -15.25
CA LEU A 14 11.34 -2.24 -15.96
C LEU A 14 11.74 -2.36 -17.45
N PRO A 15 12.22 -3.52 -17.88
CA PRO A 15 12.57 -3.75 -19.27
C PRO A 15 11.33 -3.74 -20.18
N PRO A 16 11.49 -3.63 -21.51
CA PRO A 16 10.37 -3.46 -22.46
C PRO A 16 9.27 -4.51 -22.33
N GLU A 17 9.64 -5.78 -22.10
CA GLU A 17 8.69 -6.89 -21.90
C GLU A 17 7.82 -6.71 -20.65
N LYS A 18 8.38 -6.16 -19.56
CA LYS A 18 7.63 -5.89 -18.33
C LYS A 18 6.73 -4.66 -18.49
N ARG A 19 7.15 -3.66 -19.24
CA ARG A 19 6.30 -2.52 -19.60
C ARG A 19 5.11 -2.96 -20.47
N LYS A 20 5.36 -3.88 -21.42
CA LYS A 20 4.29 -4.50 -22.20
C LYS A 20 3.33 -5.27 -21.29
N ARG A 21 3.86 -6.08 -20.35
CA ARG A 21 3.03 -6.80 -19.38
C ARG A 21 2.18 -5.86 -18.53
N ALA A 22 2.75 -4.75 -18.04
CA ALA A 22 2.02 -3.74 -17.31
C ALA A 22 0.88 -3.12 -18.14
N ALA A 23 1.12 -2.86 -19.45
CA ALA A 23 0.08 -2.38 -20.34
C ALA A 23 -1.06 -3.41 -20.54
N GLU A 24 -0.73 -4.70 -20.69
CA GLU A 24 -1.72 -5.79 -20.76
C GLU A 24 -2.57 -5.86 -19.46
N LEU A 25 -1.94 -5.70 -18.30
CA LEU A 25 -2.64 -5.68 -17.02
C LEU A 25 -3.52 -4.42 -16.89
N LYS A 26 -3.05 -3.27 -17.38
CA LYS A 26 -3.84 -2.03 -17.43
C LYS A 26 -5.14 -2.25 -18.20
N GLU A 27 -5.08 -2.87 -19.38
CA GLU A 27 -6.27 -3.20 -20.18
C GLU A 27 -7.14 -4.26 -19.50
N LYS A 28 -6.52 -5.35 -18.99
CA LYS A 28 -7.24 -6.44 -18.31
C LYS A 28 -8.12 -5.95 -17.17
N TYR A 29 -7.64 -4.96 -16.40
CA TYR A 29 -8.35 -4.41 -15.25
C TYR A 29 -9.16 -3.14 -15.57
N GLY A 30 -9.27 -2.75 -16.83
CA GLY A 30 -10.09 -1.61 -17.26
C GLY A 30 -9.56 -0.25 -16.77
N LEU A 31 -8.24 -0.14 -16.57
CA LEU A 31 -7.63 1.05 -16.00
C LEU A 31 -7.42 2.20 -16.98
N SER A 32 -7.63 1.96 -18.29
CA SER A 32 -7.39 2.96 -19.33
C SER A 32 -8.36 4.14 -19.29
N GLY A 33 -9.50 3.99 -18.60
CA GLY A 33 -10.48 5.06 -18.39
C GLY A 33 -10.15 6.01 -17.24
N TYR A 34 -9.11 5.73 -16.46
CA TYR A 34 -8.74 6.53 -15.29
C TYR A 34 -7.47 7.34 -15.56
N ASN A 35 -7.45 8.58 -15.07
CA ASN A 35 -6.30 9.47 -15.18
C ASN A 35 -5.15 9.01 -14.28
N ASN A 36 -5.47 8.51 -13.09
CA ASN A 36 -4.53 8.10 -12.06
C ASN A 36 -4.93 6.77 -11.41
N ILE A 37 -3.98 6.16 -10.75
CA ILE A 37 -4.18 4.92 -10.00
C ILE A 37 -3.55 5.10 -8.61
N ILE A 38 -4.36 4.95 -7.58
CA ILE A 38 -3.93 4.78 -6.19
C ILE A 38 -3.95 3.28 -5.90
N LEU A 39 -2.85 2.72 -5.44
CA LEU A 39 -2.77 1.32 -5.06
C LEU A 39 -2.72 1.17 -3.54
N VAL A 40 -3.64 0.38 -2.99
CA VAL A 40 -3.70 0.03 -1.57
C VAL A 40 -3.31 -1.43 -1.42
N ASN A 41 -2.12 -1.68 -0.84
CA ASN A 41 -1.66 -3.02 -0.53
C ASN A 41 -2.13 -3.41 0.88
N LEU A 42 -2.92 -4.48 0.96
CA LEU A 42 -3.49 -4.99 2.21
C LEU A 42 -2.56 -5.98 2.91
N GLY A 43 -1.54 -6.46 2.22
CA GLY A 43 -0.68 -7.54 2.68
C GLY A 43 0.45 -7.07 3.59
N GLY A 44 0.81 -7.94 4.52
CA GLY A 44 1.98 -7.80 5.40
C GLY A 44 2.61 -9.17 5.70
N GLY A 45 2.07 -10.23 5.08
CA GLY A 45 2.44 -11.62 5.29
C GLY A 45 1.96 -12.17 6.64
N ASN A 46 1.99 -13.50 6.78
CA ASN A 46 1.49 -14.19 7.98
C ASN A 46 2.43 -14.10 9.19
N ARG A 47 3.73 -13.90 8.94
CA ARG A 47 4.75 -13.86 10.01
C ARG A 47 4.55 -12.68 10.97
N TRP A 48 4.06 -11.55 10.46
CA TRP A 48 3.93 -10.29 11.19
C TRP A 48 2.52 -9.72 11.02
N GLN A 49 1.50 -10.43 11.48
CA GLN A 49 0.09 -10.02 11.35
C GLN A 49 -0.19 -8.63 11.92
N TYR A 50 0.55 -8.20 12.95
CA TYR A 50 0.42 -6.89 13.56
C TYR A 50 1.09 -5.73 12.80
N LYS A 51 1.73 -6.01 11.66
CA LYS A 51 2.12 -4.97 10.69
C LYS A 51 0.95 -4.53 9.82
N LYS A 52 -0.10 -5.33 9.71
CA LYS A 52 -1.30 -4.99 8.93
C LYS A 52 -2.16 -4.01 9.71
N TRP A 53 -2.77 -3.12 8.99
CA TRP A 53 -3.81 -2.26 9.55
C TRP A 53 -5.10 -3.04 9.83
N THR A 54 -6.08 -2.39 10.46
CA THR A 54 -7.38 -3.00 10.70
C THR A 54 -8.18 -3.11 9.41
N ARG A 55 -9.09 -4.09 9.35
CA ARG A 55 -10.00 -4.24 8.21
C ARG A 55 -10.86 -3.00 8.01
N GLU A 56 -11.35 -2.44 9.10
CA GLU A 56 -12.16 -1.22 9.12
C GLU A 56 -11.36 -0.04 8.58
N GLY A 57 -10.09 0.08 8.97
CA GLY A 57 -9.20 1.15 8.50
C GLY A 57 -8.97 1.10 6.99
N TYR A 58 -8.63 -0.08 6.47
CA TYR A 58 -8.46 -0.26 5.02
C TYR A 58 -9.76 -0.01 4.25
N THR A 59 -10.90 -0.55 4.73
CA THR A 59 -12.20 -0.37 4.07
C THR A 59 -12.58 1.11 4.02
N ALA A 60 -12.46 1.80 5.16
CA ALA A 60 -12.76 3.23 5.24
C ALA A 60 -11.84 4.08 4.35
N LEU A 61 -10.53 3.78 4.32
CA LEU A 61 -9.58 4.51 3.47
C LEU A 61 -9.94 4.38 1.98
N VAL A 62 -10.18 3.14 1.52
CA VAL A 62 -10.53 2.89 0.11
C VAL A 62 -11.85 3.57 -0.26
N ASP A 63 -12.86 3.53 0.61
CA ASP A 63 -14.14 4.20 0.38
C ASP A 63 -13.97 5.72 0.30
N ILE A 64 -13.25 6.34 1.25
CA ILE A 64 -12.96 7.78 1.24
C ILE A 64 -12.21 8.18 -0.05
N LEU A 65 -11.16 7.44 -0.41
CA LEU A 65 -10.37 7.75 -1.60
C LEU A 65 -11.19 7.61 -2.89
N SER A 66 -12.01 6.57 -2.98
CA SER A 66 -12.87 6.35 -4.15
C SER A 66 -13.94 7.43 -4.32
N GLU A 67 -14.43 7.99 -3.22
CA GLU A 67 -15.35 9.12 -3.23
C GLU A 67 -14.67 10.44 -3.58
N LYS A 68 -13.53 10.70 -2.93
CA LYS A 68 -12.76 11.96 -3.08
C LYS A 68 -12.18 12.11 -4.49
N TYR A 69 -11.83 10.99 -5.14
CA TYR A 69 -11.16 10.98 -6.44
C TYR A 69 -11.91 10.09 -7.46
N PRO A 70 -13.09 10.52 -7.98
CA PRO A 70 -13.93 9.69 -8.86
C PRO A 70 -13.27 9.31 -10.20
N ASP A 71 -12.34 10.12 -10.71
CA ASP A 71 -11.60 9.88 -11.94
C ASP A 71 -10.29 9.11 -11.74
N THR A 72 -10.05 8.63 -10.51
CA THR A 72 -8.88 7.84 -10.11
C THR A 72 -9.31 6.41 -9.79
N ALA A 73 -8.60 5.44 -10.33
CA ALA A 73 -8.78 4.05 -9.91
C ALA A 73 -8.15 3.81 -8.53
N VAL A 74 -8.93 3.28 -7.58
CA VAL A 74 -8.45 2.86 -6.27
C VAL A 74 -8.34 1.35 -6.27
N GLY A 75 -7.13 0.84 -6.49
CA GLY A 75 -6.85 -0.58 -6.58
C GLY A 75 -6.52 -1.20 -5.24
N ILE A 76 -7.06 -2.39 -4.93
CA ILE A 76 -6.64 -3.19 -3.78
C ILE A 76 -5.93 -4.46 -4.22
N ILE A 77 -4.83 -4.78 -3.55
CA ILE A 77 -3.98 -5.94 -3.81
C ILE A 77 -3.47 -6.55 -2.50
N ALA A 78 -3.25 -7.86 -2.50
CA ALA A 78 -2.60 -8.55 -1.39
C ALA A 78 -1.84 -9.79 -1.91
N GLY A 79 -1.06 -10.44 -1.04
CA GLY A 79 -0.48 -11.75 -1.32
C GLY A 79 -1.45 -12.88 -0.99
N ASP A 80 -1.16 -14.09 -1.48
CA ASP A 80 -2.00 -15.28 -1.27
C ASP A 80 -2.20 -15.62 0.22
N GLU A 81 -1.22 -15.30 1.05
CA GLU A 81 -1.29 -15.51 2.49
C GLU A 81 -2.37 -14.66 3.19
N ASP A 82 -2.84 -13.60 2.52
CA ASP A 82 -3.80 -12.62 3.05
C ASP A 82 -5.20 -12.77 2.42
N ILE A 83 -5.48 -13.90 1.75
CA ILE A 83 -6.70 -14.11 0.95
C ILE A 83 -7.99 -13.89 1.76
N ASP A 84 -8.09 -14.39 2.98
CA ASP A 84 -9.29 -14.24 3.82
C ASP A 84 -9.48 -12.78 4.23
N PHE A 85 -8.39 -12.11 4.58
CA PHE A 85 -8.39 -10.69 4.93
C PHE A 85 -8.81 -9.82 3.72
N TYR A 86 -8.23 -10.10 2.56
CA TYR A 86 -8.58 -9.47 1.29
C TYR A 86 -10.06 -9.66 0.94
N ASN A 87 -10.56 -10.89 0.99
CA ASN A 87 -11.94 -11.22 0.67
C ASN A 87 -12.94 -10.52 1.60
N GLY A 88 -12.58 -10.38 2.87
CA GLY A 88 -13.38 -9.64 3.83
C GLY A 88 -13.54 -8.18 3.43
N ILE A 89 -12.44 -7.49 3.14
CA ILE A 89 -12.42 -6.09 2.70
C ILE A 89 -13.15 -5.94 1.36
N ALA A 90 -12.85 -6.82 0.39
CA ALA A 90 -13.50 -6.79 -0.92
C ALA A 90 -15.03 -6.96 -0.83
N THR A 91 -15.51 -7.79 0.10
CA THR A 91 -16.94 -7.97 0.36
C THR A 91 -17.59 -6.70 0.90
N ASP A 92 -16.92 -6.00 1.81
CA ASP A 92 -17.44 -4.73 2.36
C ASP A 92 -17.43 -3.62 1.30
N LEU A 93 -16.35 -3.49 0.54
CA LEU A 93 -16.21 -2.48 -0.52
C LEU A 93 -17.20 -2.67 -1.68
N LYS A 94 -17.55 -3.91 -2.04
CA LYS A 94 -18.57 -4.16 -3.07
C LYS A 94 -19.95 -3.62 -2.70
N LYS A 95 -20.25 -3.45 -1.42
CA LYS A 95 -21.52 -2.86 -0.95
C LYS A 95 -21.60 -1.35 -1.21
N THR A 96 -20.48 -0.69 -1.45
CA THR A 96 -20.44 0.76 -1.73
C THR A 96 -20.85 1.10 -3.17
N GLU A 97 -20.93 0.08 -4.07
CA GLU A 97 -21.29 0.21 -5.48
C GLU A 97 -20.42 1.21 -6.27
N ARG A 98 -19.19 1.46 -5.81
CA ARG A 98 -18.25 2.37 -6.47
C ARG A 98 -17.54 1.70 -7.62
N ASN A 99 -17.62 2.30 -8.80
CA ASN A 99 -17.10 1.73 -10.04
C ASN A 99 -15.57 1.89 -10.19
N ASN A 100 -14.96 2.80 -9.44
CA ASN A 100 -13.53 3.09 -9.50
C ASN A 100 -12.70 2.29 -8.49
N ILE A 101 -13.31 1.37 -7.74
CA ILE A 101 -12.59 0.41 -6.89
C ILE A 101 -12.22 -0.81 -7.72
N ILE A 102 -10.92 -1.07 -7.84
CA ILE A 102 -10.37 -2.14 -8.69
C ILE A 102 -9.80 -3.26 -7.82
N PHE A 103 -10.21 -4.48 -8.08
CA PHE A 103 -9.81 -5.66 -7.32
C PHE A 103 -8.72 -6.45 -8.07
N PHE A 104 -7.44 -6.27 -7.70
CA PHE A 104 -6.31 -6.98 -8.32
C PHE A 104 -6.17 -8.43 -7.82
N GLY A 105 -6.80 -8.78 -6.70
CA GLY A 105 -6.73 -10.11 -6.11
C GLY A 105 -5.46 -10.38 -5.31
N THR A 106 -5.23 -11.66 -5.03
CA THR A 106 -4.09 -12.15 -4.23
C THR A 106 -3.15 -13.06 -5.01
N GLY A 107 -3.61 -13.79 -6.01
CA GLY A 107 -2.87 -14.80 -6.79
C GLY A 107 -1.95 -14.21 -7.87
N ASN A 108 -1.36 -13.04 -7.62
CA ASN A 108 -0.46 -12.41 -8.58
C ASN A 108 0.94 -13.03 -8.47
N THR A 109 1.55 -13.36 -9.62
CA THR A 109 2.98 -13.68 -9.63
C THR A 109 3.77 -12.45 -9.17
N MET A 110 5.01 -12.65 -8.71
CA MET A 110 5.90 -11.53 -8.35
C MET A 110 6.07 -10.54 -9.51
N GLU A 111 6.13 -11.05 -10.73
CA GLU A 111 6.22 -10.24 -11.93
C GLU A 111 4.98 -9.36 -12.14
N ASP A 112 3.79 -9.97 -12.08
CA ASP A 112 2.53 -9.23 -12.23
C ASP A 112 2.34 -8.23 -11.08
N PHE A 113 2.75 -8.57 -9.86
CA PHE A 113 2.72 -7.67 -8.72
C PHE A 113 3.57 -6.42 -8.96
N ILE A 114 4.84 -6.59 -9.40
CA ILE A 114 5.72 -5.46 -9.74
C ILE A 114 5.12 -4.62 -10.88
N CYS A 115 4.55 -5.27 -11.90
CA CYS A 115 3.90 -4.58 -13.01
C CYS A 115 2.67 -3.77 -12.52
N ILE A 116 1.84 -4.32 -11.63
CA ILE A 116 0.69 -3.61 -11.07
C ILE A 116 1.15 -2.41 -10.23
N VAL A 117 2.15 -2.58 -9.34
CA VAL A 117 2.72 -1.46 -8.56
C VAL A 117 3.27 -0.38 -9.50
N SER A 118 3.86 -0.76 -10.62
CA SER A 118 4.41 0.20 -11.60
C SER A 118 3.35 1.08 -12.26
N LEU A 119 2.11 0.64 -12.33
CA LEU A 119 0.99 1.41 -12.90
C LEU A 119 0.50 2.52 -11.97
N ALA A 120 0.69 2.37 -10.66
CA ALA A 120 0.22 3.34 -9.69
C ALA A 120 1.08 4.62 -9.69
N GLN A 121 0.48 5.75 -9.35
CA GLN A 121 1.13 7.01 -9.03
C GLN A 121 1.40 7.10 -7.54
N GLU A 122 0.42 6.67 -6.74
CA GLU A 122 0.49 6.68 -5.28
C GLU A 122 0.24 5.27 -4.74
N VAL A 123 1.02 4.88 -3.74
CA VAL A 123 0.93 3.56 -3.11
C VAL A 123 0.78 3.71 -1.60
N PHE A 124 -0.28 3.11 -1.06
CA PHE A 124 -0.46 2.93 0.37
C PHE A 124 -0.13 1.50 0.77
N THR A 125 0.69 1.33 1.79
CA THR A 125 1.11 0.01 2.25
C THR A 125 1.52 0.04 3.73
N SER A 126 1.65 -1.13 4.33
CA SER A 126 2.40 -1.29 5.57
C SER A 126 3.87 -1.60 5.28
N ASP A 127 4.69 -1.74 6.33
CA ASP A 127 6.07 -2.25 6.24
C ASP A 127 6.08 -3.68 5.65
N SER A 128 6.21 -3.76 4.35
CA SER A 128 6.06 -4.98 3.54
C SER A 128 6.92 -4.93 2.27
N LEU A 129 6.95 -6.02 1.52
CA LEU A 129 7.61 -6.07 0.22
C LEU A 129 7.10 -4.99 -0.74
N CYS A 130 5.80 -4.66 -0.68
CA CYS A 130 5.20 -3.62 -1.50
C CYS A 130 5.86 -2.25 -1.28
N PHE A 131 6.20 -1.90 -0.03
CA PHE A 131 6.93 -0.69 0.30
C PHE A 131 8.24 -0.59 -0.48
N HIS A 132 9.06 -1.64 -0.43
CA HIS A 132 10.37 -1.66 -1.09
C HIS A 132 10.25 -1.62 -2.62
N ILE A 133 9.25 -2.29 -3.19
CA ILE A 133 9.00 -2.24 -4.63
C ILE A 133 8.50 -0.84 -5.05
N ALA A 134 7.58 -0.26 -4.31
CA ALA A 134 7.02 1.05 -4.63
C ALA A 134 8.09 2.16 -4.58
N THR A 135 8.90 2.19 -3.53
CA THR A 135 10.00 3.15 -3.40
C THR A 135 11.04 2.96 -4.51
N ALA A 136 11.42 1.71 -4.81
CA ALA A 136 12.38 1.40 -5.89
C ALA A 136 11.83 1.68 -7.31
N LEU A 137 10.52 1.78 -7.47
CA LEU A 137 9.86 2.23 -8.70
C LEU A 137 9.61 3.75 -8.71
N GLY A 138 10.06 4.48 -7.70
CA GLY A 138 9.90 5.92 -7.58
C GLY A 138 8.44 6.36 -7.40
N LYS A 139 7.59 5.53 -6.76
CA LYS A 139 6.19 5.86 -6.50
C LYS A 139 6.06 6.72 -5.25
N TYR A 140 5.11 7.67 -5.26
CA TYR A 140 4.76 8.34 -4.01
C TYR A 140 4.20 7.33 -3.04
N THR A 141 4.88 7.10 -1.93
CA THR A 141 4.59 5.99 -1.04
C THR A 141 4.18 6.47 0.35
N ILE A 142 2.98 6.12 0.77
CA ILE A 142 2.49 6.32 2.13
C ILE A 142 2.58 4.97 2.83
N VAL A 143 3.45 4.87 3.84
CA VAL A 143 3.66 3.63 4.58
C VAL A 143 3.25 3.79 6.04
N ILE A 144 2.40 2.89 6.52
CA ILE A 144 2.05 2.79 7.94
C ILE A 144 2.98 1.81 8.65
N VAL A 145 3.40 2.19 9.84
CA VAL A 145 4.34 1.38 10.65
C VAL A 145 3.74 1.07 12.00
N GLY A 146 3.77 -0.20 12.34
CA GLY A 146 3.28 -0.71 13.62
C GLY A 146 4.41 -1.10 14.57
N PRO A 147 4.65 -2.43 14.77
CA PRO A 147 5.59 -2.93 15.76
C PRO A 147 7.07 -2.80 15.35
N THR A 148 7.35 -2.53 14.07
CA THR A 148 8.74 -2.39 13.55
C THR A 148 9.23 -0.95 13.64
N SER A 149 10.50 -0.71 13.32
CA SER A 149 11.10 0.61 13.40
C SER A 149 10.68 1.49 12.22
N TYR A 150 10.06 2.64 12.53
CA TYR A 150 9.73 3.65 11.53
C TYR A 150 10.97 4.37 10.97
N THR A 151 12.11 4.31 11.68
CA THR A 151 13.37 4.91 11.24
C THR A 151 14.13 4.06 10.22
N GLU A 152 13.72 2.79 10.04
CA GLU A 152 14.28 1.89 9.03
C GLU A 152 13.61 2.02 7.65
N LEU A 153 12.49 2.76 7.59
CA LEU A 153 11.75 2.94 6.34
C LEU A 153 12.03 4.33 5.76
N ASP A 154 12.79 4.37 4.68
CA ASP A 154 13.07 5.60 3.95
C ASP A 154 12.22 5.66 2.68
N VAL A 155 11.45 6.73 2.53
CA VAL A 155 10.65 7.02 1.33
C VAL A 155 11.42 7.92 0.34
N PHE A 156 12.70 8.19 0.60
CA PHE A 156 13.62 8.96 -0.25
C PHE A 156 13.03 10.31 -0.70
N GLY A 157 12.35 11.01 0.21
CA GLY A 157 11.69 12.28 -0.08
C GLY A 157 10.39 12.18 -0.89
N ASN A 158 10.03 10.99 -1.35
CA ASN A 158 8.86 10.75 -2.20
C ASN A 158 7.76 9.96 -1.49
N GLY A 159 7.29 10.49 -0.35
CA GLY A 159 6.23 9.81 0.43
C GLY A 159 6.14 10.26 1.87
N LYS A 160 5.42 9.45 2.66
CA LYS A 160 5.19 9.66 4.10
C LYS A 160 5.31 8.38 4.88
N VAL A 161 6.01 8.41 6.02
CA VAL A 161 6.04 7.34 7.02
C VAL A 161 5.10 7.72 8.16
N ILE A 162 4.07 6.91 8.40
CA ILE A 162 3.00 7.15 9.35
C ILE A 162 3.05 6.12 10.46
N TYR A 163 3.04 6.58 11.69
CA TYR A 163 2.98 5.75 12.88
C TYR A 163 2.13 6.40 13.96
N SER A 164 1.60 5.59 14.87
CA SER A 164 0.78 6.09 15.96
C SER A 164 1.62 6.92 16.94
N ARG A 165 1.07 8.07 17.34
CA ARG A 165 1.59 8.88 18.45
C ARG A 165 0.77 8.68 19.73
N ARG A 166 -0.20 7.74 19.72
CA ARG A 166 -1.11 7.46 20.84
C ARG A 166 -0.67 6.25 21.68
N VAL A 167 0.47 5.65 21.34
CA VAL A 167 1.06 4.52 22.06
C VAL A 167 2.52 4.82 22.42
N ASP A 168 2.96 4.31 23.53
CA ASP A 168 4.32 4.46 24.08
C ASP A 168 5.26 3.29 23.75
N CYS A 169 4.75 2.27 23.06
CA CYS A 169 5.44 1.01 22.80
C CYS A 169 5.81 0.80 21.33
N LEU A 170 6.08 1.88 20.58
CA LEU A 170 6.57 1.78 19.20
C LEU A 170 7.89 1.01 19.13
N CYS A 171 8.15 0.41 17.96
CA CYS A 171 9.38 -0.38 17.71
C CYS A 171 9.55 -1.54 18.71
N CYS A 172 8.46 -2.15 19.15
CA CYS A 172 8.50 -3.25 20.11
C CYS A 172 8.94 -4.59 19.50
N TYR A 173 8.89 -4.73 18.18
CA TYR A 173 9.21 -5.95 17.41
C TYR A 173 8.47 -7.20 17.91
N LEU A 174 7.30 -7.01 18.51
CA LEU A 174 6.46 -8.11 18.94
C LEU A 174 5.61 -8.61 17.75
N ASN A 175 5.59 -9.90 17.55
CA ASN A 175 4.74 -10.54 16.55
C ASN A 175 3.30 -10.74 17.05
N ARG A 176 3.03 -10.42 18.30
CA ARG A 176 1.72 -10.51 18.95
C ARG A 176 1.53 -9.34 19.90
N CYS A 177 0.33 -8.76 19.92
CA CYS A 177 -0.04 -7.68 20.83
C CYS A 177 -1.36 -8.04 21.52
N ASP A 178 -1.39 -7.97 22.83
CA ASP A 178 -2.55 -8.23 23.69
C ASP A 178 -3.22 -6.97 24.21
N LYS A 179 -2.71 -5.79 23.82
CA LYS A 179 -3.28 -4.50 24.19
C LYS A 179 -4.58 -4.24 23.42
N SER A 180 -5.57 -3.64 24.07
CA SER A 180 -6.80 -3.17 23.45
C SER A 180 -6.55 -1.95 22.54
N VAL A 181 -5.59 -1.09 22.91
CA VAL A 181 -5.13 0.06 22.12
C VAL A 181 -3.79 -0.30 21.51
N THR A 182 -3.75 -0.44 20.19
CA THR A 182 -2.55 -0.82 19.45
C THR A 182 -2.05 0.31 18.56
N CYS A 183 -0.79 0.21 18.10
CA CYS A 183 -0.22 1.15 17.15
C CYS A 183 -1.01 1.19 15.82
N MET A 184 -1.70 0.12 15.47
CA MET A 184 -2.45 0.05 14.21
C MET A 184 -3.92 0.50 14.35
N ASN A 185 -4.62 0.17 15.45
CA ASN A 185 -6.03 0.57 15.59
C ASN A 185 -6.23 2.04 16.03
N THR A 186 -5.14 2.76 16.26
CA THR A 186 -5.16 4.20 16.57
C THR A 186 -4.90 5.09 15.36
N LEU A 187 -4.64 4.50 14.18
CA LEU A 187 -4.51 5.24 12.93
C LEU A 187 -5.89 5.44 12.30
N GLU A 188 -6.17 6.68 11.93
CA GLU A 188 -7.48 7.06 11.40
C GLU A 188 -7.43 7.18 9.85
N ALA A 189 -8.40 6.57 9.17
CA ALA A 189 -8.46 6.59 7.71
C ALA A 189 -8.65 8.00 7.14
N ALA A 190 -9.42 8.84 7.81
CA ALA A 190 -9.61 10.22 7.40
C ALA A 190 -8.29 11.01 7.39
N ASP A 191 -7.49 10.90 8.46
CA ASP A 191 -6.19 11.59 8.55
C ASP A 191 -5.23 11.12 7.45
N ILE A 192 -5.21 9.80 7.19
CA ILE A 192 -4.37 9.20 6.15
C ILE A 192 -4.82 9.63 4.76
N SER A 193 -6.13 9.73 4.52
CA SER A 193 -6.68 10.13 3.21
C SER A 193 -6.26 11.53 2.77
N GLU A 194 -5.91 12.41 3.72
CA GLU A 194 -5.44 13.77 3.43
C GLU A 194 -3.97 13.82 2.93
N LEU A 195 -3.26 12.71 3.00
CA LEU A 195 -1.87 12.60 2.51
C LEU A 195 -1.79 12.27 1.02
N PHE A 196 -2.91 11.89 0.41
CA PHE A 196 -3.02 11.64 -1.02
C PHE A 196 -3.31 12.94 -1.78
N GLY A 197 -2.96 12.98 -3.07
CA GLY A 197 -3.23 14.13 -3.93
C GLY A 197 -1.98 14.77 -4.52
N VAL A 198 -0.88 14.00 -4.58
CA VAL A 198 0.33 14.42 -5.30
C VAL A 198 0.08 14.46 -6.80
N VAL A 199 -0.99 13.81 -7.25
CA VAL A 199 -1.36 13.67 -8.66
C VAL A 199 -2.56 14.57 -8.94
N ASN A 200 -2.30 15.87 -9.04
CA ASN A 200 -3.22 16.85 -9.66
C ASN A 200 -2.69 17.26 -11.03
#